data_ae3c4bedf695ac9d1113aa6a8b244163
#
_entry.id   ae3c4bedf695ac9d1113aa6a8b244163
#
_cell.length_a   1.000
_cell.length_b   1.000
_cell.length_c   1.000
_cell.angle_alpha   90.00
_cell.angle_beta   90.00
_cell.angle_gamma   90.00
#
_symmetry.space_group_name_H-M   'P 1'
#
loop_
_entity.id
_entity.type
_entity.pdbx_description
1 polymer ?
#
loop_
_entity_poly.entity_id
_entity_poly.type
_entity_poly.pdbx_seq_one_letter_code
_entity_poly.pdbx_strand_id
1 'polypeptide(L)'
;MKYLYLFLAFLCIAQGQAQLKSYHYRQELQGVQPHHWHQLSLPNTVFQHLESGYDDLRIYGVSPTDTIEVPYSIDKTNYINTESRTSYTDSVAQKLSVPFAVQQLKKEKQTLISLALPHTLRLSKIAFTINANYDYFRKVKVLKRYSSSQENDPYNEDSTLLFSDVLSSKTPNAFYFRTQLIKYIQIIIDNADNQPLPIDKIVVSAVPYTLKARFGSADYTYYLAYGKRGDYAPVYDITYFPKDIPTHPTSVTFGKITDQQSLATAPHTATPTTQKTDNKQLLWWVMGGIVVLIFIFATKMIKSR
;
A
#
# COMPACT_ATOMS: atom_id res chain seq x y z
N MET A 1 3.05 -6.38 -45.31
CA MET A 1 2.29 -5.65 -44.31
C MET A 1 1.73 -6.54 -43.20
N LYS A 2 1.06 -7.69 -43.45
CA LYS A 2 0.53 -8.59 -42.40
C LYS A 2 1.57 -9.01 -41.34
N TYR A 3 2.78 -9.37 -41.74
CA TYR A 3 3.85 -9.79 -40.80
C TYR A 3 4.39 -8.66 -39.93
N LEU A 4 4.33 -7.41 -40.39
CA LEU A 4 4.73 -6.25 -39.60
C LEU A 4 3.75 -5.98 -38.46
N TYR A 5 2.44 -6.15 -38.71
CA TYR A 5 1.41 -6.02 -37.66
C TYR A 5 1.49 -7.17 -36.65
N LEU A 6 1.80 -8.39 -37.07
CA LEU A 6 2.04 -9.53 -36.18
C LEU A 6 3.27 -9.32 -35.31
N PHE A 7 4.35 -8.76 -35.82
CA PHE A 7 5.56 -8.44 -35.07
C PHE A 7 5.32 -7.30 -34.06
N LEU A 8 4.63 -6.24 -34.47
CA LEU A 8 4.22 -5.15 -33.55
C LEU A 8 3.28 -5.64 -32.44
N ALA A 9 2.31 -6.51 -32.76
CA ALA A 9 1.42 -7.10 -31.75
C ALA A 9 2.19 -7.97 -30.75
N PHE A 10 3.18 -8.75 -31.20
CA PHE A 10 4.02 -9.58 -30.34
C PHE A 10 4.91 -8.73 -29.40
N LEU A 11 5.39 -7.55 -29.87
CA LEU A 11 6.14 -6.61 -29.04
C LEU A 11 5.29 -6.02 -27.91
N CYS A 12 4.03 -5.68 -28.17
CA CYS A 12 3.11 -5.15 -27.16
C CYS A 12 2.79 -6.17 -26.06
N ILE A 13 2.61 -7.44 -26.41
CA ILE A 13 2.31 -8.54 -25.46
C ILE A 13 3.50 -8.74 -24.49
N ALA A 14 4.72 -8.70 -25.01
CA ALA A 14 5.92 -8.86 -24.18
C ALA A 14 6.09 -7.74 -23.15
N GLN A 15 5.65 -6.52 -23.45
CA GLN A 15 5.74 -5.39 -22.55
C GLN A 15 4.82 -5.50 -21.32
N GLY A 16 3.57 -5.93 -21.50
CA GLY A 16 2.61 -6.05 -20.40
C GLY A 16 3.01 -7.09 -19.34
N GLN A 17 3.49 -8.27 -19.78
CA GLN A 17 3.98 -9.30 -18.86
C GLN A 17 5.27 -8.88 -18.16
N ALA A 18 6.16 -8.15 -18.82
CA ALA A 18 7.38 -7.61 -18.23
C ALA A 18 7.04 -6.57 -17.16
N GLN A 19 5.97 -5.81 -17.36
CA GLN A 19 5.52 -4.78 -16.42
C GLN A 19 5.02 -5.39 -15.11
N LEU A 20 4.15 -6.41 -15.15
CA LEU A 20 3.70 -7.13 -13.96
C LEU A 20 4.87 -7.79 -13.20
N LYS A 21 5.84 -8.34 -13.90
CA LYS A 21 7.04 -8.98 -13.30
C LYS A 21 7.97 -7.97 -12.60
N SER A 22 7.82 -6.67 -12.84
CA SER A 22 8.61 -5.65 -12.16
C SER A 22 8.18 -5.37 -10.72
N TYR A 23 7.03 -5.88 -10.29
CA TYR A 23 6.53 -5.82 -8.91
C TYR A 23 7.03 -7.02 -8.12
N HIS A 24 7.42 -6.80 -6.86
CA HIS A 24 7.91 -7.88 -5.99
C HIS A 24 6.78 -8.81 -5.56
N TYR A 25 5.61 -8.27 -5.29
CA TYR A 25 4.47 -9.02 -4.77
C TYR A 25 3.28 -8.94 -5.69
N ARG A 26 2.53 -10.03 -5.74
CA ARG A 26 1.22 -10.08 -6.37
C ARG A 26 0.27 -10.95 -5.57
N GLN A 27 -1.02 -10.62 -5.64
CA GLN A 27 -2.11 -11.41 -5.08
C GLN A 27 -3.23 -11.54 -6.11
N GLU A 28 -3.70 -12.75 -6.33
CA GLU A 28 -4.85 -12.99 -7.20
C GLU A 28 -6.11 -12.42 -6.57
N LEU A 29 -6.96 -11.80 -7.38
CA LEU A 29 -8.27 -11.30 -7.00
C LEU A 29 -9.32 -12.37 -7.31
N GLN A 30 -10.02 -12.84 -6.28
CA GLN A 30 -11.01 -13.92 -6.39
C GLN A 30 -12.42 -13.35 -6.29
N GLY A 31 -13.36 -13.99 -7.02
CA GLY A 31 -14.76 -13.56 -7.05
C GLY A 31 -15.02 -12.37 -7.96
N VAL A 32 -14.10 -12.07 -8.87
CA VAL A 32 -14.27 -11.01 -9.87
C VAL A 32 -15.34 -11.43 -10.89
N GLN A 33 -16.32 -10.56 -11.10
CA GLN A 33 -17.34 -10.70 -12.14
C GLN A 33 -17.05 -9.73 -13.29
N PRO A 34 -17.05 -10.20 -14.56
CA PRO A 34 -16.76 -9.36 -15.70
C PRO A 34 -17.83 -8.27 -15.87
N HIS A 35 -17.41 -7.13 -16.37
CA HIS A 35 -18.25 -5.94 -16.60
C HIS A 35 -18.91 -5.33 -15.35
N HIS A 36 -18.54 -5.77 -14.13
CA HIS A 36 -19.06 -5.25 -12.86
C HIS A 36 -18.01 -4.43 -12.13
N TRP A 37 -18.51 -3.51 -11.30
CA TRP A 37 -17.71 -2.80 -10.34
C TRP A 37 -17.47 -3.65 -9.09
N HIS A 38 -16.25 -3.58 -8.59
CA HIS A 38 -15.85 -4.26 -7.36
C HIS A 38 -15.12 -3.32 -6.42
N GLN A 39 -15.24 -3.60 -5.12
CA GLN A 39 -14.40 -2.98 -4.10
C GLN A 39 -13.35 -3.97 -3.60
N LEU A 40 -12.14 -3.46 -3.42
CA LEU A 40 -10.98 -4.18 -2.95
C LEU A 40 -10.53 -3.54 -1.63
N SER A 41 -10.91 -4.11 -0.49
CA SER A 41 -10.41 -3.67 0.81
C SER A 41 -9.06 -4.32 1.06
N LEU A 42 -7.97 -3.53 0.94
CA LEU A 42 -6.60 -4.05 1.00
C LEU A 42 -6.32 -4.73 2.34
N PRO A 43 -5.80 -5.96 2.35
CA PRO A 43 -5.34 -6.62 3.57
C PRO A 43 -4.22 -5.82 4.24
N ASN A 44 -4.18 -5.84 5.58
CA ASN A 44 -3.14 -5.14 6.34
C ASN A 44 -1.71 -5.61 5.98
N THR A 45 -1.56 -6.84 5.53
CA THR A 45 -0.27 -7.40 5.08
C THR A 45 0.31 -6.69 3.85
N VAL A 46 -0.53 -6.12 3.00
CA VAL A 46 -0.09 -5.34 1.83
C VAL A 46 0.73 -4.12 2.25
N PHE A 47 0.32 -3.45 3.35
CA PHE A 47 0.98 -2.22 3.81
C PHE A 47 2.42 -2.40 4.32
N GLN A 48 2.85 -3.64 4.57
CA GLN A 48 4.24 -3.93 4.96
C GLN A 48 5.20 -3.86 3.77
N HIS A 49 4.68 -3.98 2.57
CA HIS A 49 5.42 -4.12 1.33
C HIS A 49 5.18 -2.99 0.33
N LEU A 50 4.32 -2.03 0.70
CA LEU A 50 4.09 -0.83 -0.10
C LEU A 50 5.21 0.18 0.09
N GLU A 51 5.58 0.85 -0.98
CA GLU A 51 6.38 2.05 -0.91
C GLU A 51 5.57 3.22 -0.29
N SER A 52 6.27 4.26 0.13
CA SER A 52 5.63 5.44 0.72
C SER A 52 4.67 6.09 -0.28
N GLY A 53 3.45 6.36 0.14
CA GLY A 53 2.45 7.05 -0.68
C GLY A 53 1.48 6.14 -1.42
N TYR A 54 1.68 4.81 -1.44
CA TYR A 54 0.90 3.84 -2.21
C TYR A 54 1.05 3.99 -3.73
N ASP A 55 2.14 4.58 -4.17
CA ASP A 55 2.38 4.91 -5.58
C ASP A 55 2.63 3.67 -6.43
N ASP A 56 3.02 2.58 -5.79
CA ASP A 56 3.35 1.29 -6.39
C ASP A 56 2.20 0.26 -6.39
N LEU A 57 0.96 0.69 -6.16
CA LEU A 57 -0.21 -0.18 -6.31
C LEU A 57 -0.68 -0.22 -7.76
N ARG A 58 -0.88 -1.42 -8.31
CA ARG A 58 -1.51 -1.63 -9.63
C ARG A 58 -2.44 -2.83 -9.60
N ILE A 59 -3.40 -2.82 -10.51
CA ILE A 59 -4.23 -3.99 -10.79
C ILE A 59 -3.96 -4.41 -12.23
N TYR A 60 -3.61 -5.67 -12.43
CA TYR A 60 -3.38 -6.24 -13.75
C TYR A 60 -4.35 -7.36 -14.04
N GLY A 61 -4.88 -7.41 -15.26
CA GLY A 61 -5.53 -8.57 -15.85
C GLY A 61 -4.55 -9.30 -16.75
N VAL A 62 -4.39 -10.59 -16.57
CA VAL A 62 -3.47 -11.44 -17.31
C VAL A 62 -4.24 -12.52 -18.03
N SER A 63 -4.09 -12.62 -19.34
CA SER A 63 -4.53 -13.72 -20.18
C SER A 63 -3.33 -14.44 -20.79
N PRO A 64 -3.51 -15.59 -21.46
CA PRO A 64 -2.40 -16.25 -22.16
C PRO A 64 -1.74 -15.39 -23.24
N THR A 65 -2.48 -14.44 -23.80
CA THR A 65 -2.06 -13.66 -24.97
C THR A 65 -1.87 -12.18 -24.68
N ASP A 66 -2.33 -11.69 -23.50
CA ASP A 66 -2.32 -10.26 -23.22
C ASP A 66 -2.23 -9.96 -21.72
N THR A 67 -1.75 -8.78 -21.37
CA THR A 67 -1.74 -8.24 -20.00
C THR A 67 -2.19 -6.78 -20.05
N ILE A 68 -3.25 -6.47 -19.31
CA ILE A 68 -3.84 -5.15 -19.24
C ILE A 68 -3.70 -4.58 -17.83
N GLU A 69 -3.52 -3.28 -17.72
CA GLU A 69 -3.65 -2.57 -16.45
C GLU A 69 -5.11 -2.13 -16.26
N VAL A 70 -5.67 -2.42 -15.08
CA VAL A 70 -7.06 -2.11 -14.74
C VAL A 70 -7.09 -0.81 -13.92
N PRO A 71 -7.73 0.24 -14.44
CA PRO A 71 -7.90 1.49 -13.70
C PRO A 71 -8.70 1.29 -12.41
N TYR A 72 -8.31 1.99 -11.35
CA TYR A 72 -9.03 2.01 -10.09
C TYR A 72 -9.14 3.43 -9.52
N SER A 73 -10.13 3.62 -8.68
CA SER A 73 -10.28 4.80 -7.84
C SER A 73 -10.08 4.43 -6.38
N ILE A 74 -9.43 5.32 -5.62
CA ILE A 74 -9.30 5.16 -4.17
C ILE A 74 -10.56 5.70 -3.52
N ASP A 75 -11.19 4.89 -2.66
CA ASP A 75 -12.32 5.35 -1.88
C ASP A 75 -11.86 6.35 -0.81
N LYS A 76 -12.08 7.63 -1.11
CA LYS A 76 -11.70 8.74 -0.22
C LYS A 76 -12.70 8.98 0.92
N THR A 77 -13.82 8.28 0.95
CA THR A 77 -14.83 8.44 2.01
C THR A 77 -14.29 8.04 3.39
N ASN A 78 -13.21 7.27 3.42
CA ASN A 78 -12.47 6.91 4.63
C ASN A 78 -11.43 7.96 5.07
N TYR A 79 -11.27 9.07 4.36
CA TYR A 79 -10.45 10.19 4.83
C TYR A 79 -11.28 11.05 5.80
N ILE A 80 -10.84 11.11 7.03
CA ILE A 80 -11.42 12.04 8.00
C ILE A 80 -11.11 13.45 7.53
N ASN A 81 -12.12 14.16 7.09
CA ASN A 81 -12.06 15.61 7.05
C ASN A 81 -12.06 16.07 8.51
N THR A 82 -11.06 16.84 8.92
CA THR A 82 -10.84 17.28 10.31
C THR A 82 -12.02 18.07 10.87
N GLU A 83 -12.92 18.54 9.99
CA GLU A 83 -14.09 19.34 10.33
C GLU A 83 -15.35 18.51 10.67
N SER A 84 -15.45 17.26 10.19
CA SER A 84 -16.57 16.35 10.51
C SER A 84 -16.06 15.12 11.27
N ARG A 85 -15.66 15.36 12.51
CA ARG A 85 -15.01 14.40 13.44
C ARG A 85 -15.89 13.23 13.90
N THR A 86 -17.06 12.97 13.32
CA THR A 86 -18.02 12.03 13.88
C THR A 86 -18.59 11.06 12.86
N SER A 87 -18.74 9.84 13.31
CA SER A 87 -19.60 8.72 12.92
C SER A 87 -19.22 7.80 11.76
N TYR A 88 -18.76 8.26 10.59
CA TYR A 88 -18.54 7.32 9.48
C TYR A 88 -17.33 6.41 9.68
N THR A 89 -16.23 6.94 10.21
CA THR A 89 -15.01 6.14 10.47
C THR A 89 -15.19 5.10 11.56
N ASP A 90 -16.04 5.36 12.55
CA ASP A 90 -16.28 4.40 13.65
C ASP A 90 -17.07 3.17 13.21
N SER A 91 -17.87 3.26 12.15
CA SER A 91 -18.68 2.14 11.63
C SER A 91 -17.88 1.15 10.76
N VAL A 92 -16.83 1.62 10.09
CA VAL A 92 -16.01 0.80 9.18
C VAL A 92 -14.62 0.47 9.74
N ALA A 93 -14.19 1.17 10.78
CA ALA A 93 -12.87 0.96 11.38
C ALA A 93 -12.83 -0.30 12.24
N GLN A 94 -11.80 -1.12 12.02
CA GLN A 94 -11.50 -2.25 12.89
C GLN A 94 -10.86 -1.74 14.20
N LYS A 95 -11.49 -2.06 15.34
CA LYS A 95 -10.98 -1.75 16.67
C LYS A 95 -10.05 -2.85 17.14
N LEU A 96 -8.81 -2.49 17.50
CA LEU A 96 -7.79 -3.41 17.99
C LEU A 96 -7.34 -2.97 19.38
N SER A 97 -7.39 -3.88 20.34
CA SER A 97 -6.71 -3.72 21.62
C SER A 97 -5.23 -4.05 21.43
N VAL A 98 -4.35 -3.14 21.82
CA VAL A 98 -2.91 -3.26 21.61
C VAL A 98 -2.23 -3.45 22.95
N PRO A 99 -1.33 -4.46 23.09
CA PRO A 99 -0.47 -4.56 24.26
C PRO A 99 0.50 -3.37 24.30
N PHE A 100 0.83 -2.91 25.47
CA PHE A 100 1.71 -1.77 25.68
C PHE A 100 2.67 -1.98 26.85
N ALA A 101 3.81 -1.31 26.77
CA ALA A 101 4.80 -1.24 27.85
C ALA A 101 4.70 0.14 28.52
N VAL A 102 4.84 0.18 29.85
CA VAL A 102 4.78 1.41 30.65
C VAL A 102 6.11 1.62 31.34
N GLN A 103 6.67 2.81 31.24
CA GLN A 103 7.85 3.28 31.95
C GLN A 103 7.55 4.58 32.70
N GLN A 104 7.95 4.65 33.98
CA GLN A 104 7.80 5.86 34.76
C GLN A 104 9.09 6.67 34.75
N LEU A 105 9.03 7.86 34.18
CA LEU A 105 10.14 8.84 34.16
C LEU A 105 9.99 9.76 35.39
N LYS A 106 10.55 9.32 36.54
CA LYS A 106 10.33 9.99 37.84
C LYS A 106 10.86 11.40 37.88
N LYS A 107 12.01 11.68 37.24
CA LYS A 107 12.61 13.02 37.21
C LYS A 107 11.77 14.01 36.43
N GLU A 108 11.24 13.57 35.31
CA GLU A 108 10.42 14.35 34.38
C GLU A 108 8.95 14.38 34.83
N LYS A 109 8.59 13.60 35.86
CA LYS A 109 7.20 13.40 36.31
C LYS A 109 6.26 12.98 35.20
N GLN A 110 6.71 12.06 34.36
CA GLN A 110 6.00 11.58 33.18
C GLN A 110 5.81 10.07 33.20
N THR A 111 4.74 9.61 32.55
CA THR A 111 4.53 8.22 32.18
C THR A 111 4.75 8.09 30.68
N LEU A 112 5.69 7.25 30.29
CA LEU A 112 5.96 6.88 28.92
C LEU A 112 5.29 5.54 28.62
N ILE A 113 4.48 5.46 27.55
CA ILE A 113 3.83 4.24 27.10
C ILE A 113 4.28 3.97 25.66
N SER A 114 4.73 2.75 25.40
CA SER A 114 5.18 2.31 24.09
C SER A 114 4.27 1.20 23.57
N LEU A 115 3.79 1.35 22.33
CA LEU A 115 2.99 0.36 21.64
C LEU A 115 3.68 -0.05 20.34
N ALA A 116 3.71 -1.37 20.09
CA ALA A 116 4.10 -1.93 18.81
C ALA A 116 2.90 -2.67 18.20
N LEU A 117 2.46 -2.23 17.04
CA LEU A 117 1.41 -2.91 16.30
C LEU A 117 1.98 -4.16 15.60
N PRO A 118 1.19 -5.22 15.41
CA PRO A 118 1.66 -6.45 14.75
C PRO A 118 2.17 -6.17 13.34
N HIS A 119 1.55 -5.22 12.63
CA HIS A 119 1.98 -4.71 11.33
C HIS A 119 1.65 -3.23 11.22
N THR A 120 2.13 -2.60 10.16
CA THR A 120 1.76 -1.22 9.84
C THR A 120 0.26 -1.15 9.53
N LEU A 121 -0.46 -0.27 10.23
CA LEU A 121 -1.91 -0.09 10.09
C LEU A 121 -2.22 1.38 9.77
N ARG A 122 -3.29 1.60 9.02
CA ARG A 122 -3.85 2.93 8.82
C ARG A 122 -4.73 3.30 10.01
N LEU A 123 -4.20 4.13 10.89
CA LEU A 123 -4.91 4.54 12.11
C LEU A 123 -5.50 5.93 11.98
N SER A 124 -6.65 6.12 12.61
CA SER A 124 -7.36 7.40 12.68
C SER A 124 -7.81 7.79 14.08
N LYS A 125 -7.76 6.84 15.04
CA LYS A 125 -8.27 7.06 16.41
C LYS A 125 -7.48 6.21 17.39
N ILE A 126 -7.29 6.74 18.58
CA ILE A 126 -6.80 6.01 19.76
C ILE A 126 -7.72 6.31 20.93
N ALA A 127 -8.02 5.31 21.74
CA ALA A 127 -8.86 5.44 22.92
C ALA A 127 -8.21 4.76 24.13
N PHE A 128 -8.36 5.37 25.29
CA PHE A 128 -7.82 4.92 26.57
C PHE A 128 -8.93 4.52 27.52
N THR A 129 -8.81 3.36 28.13
CA THR A 129 -9.58 2.97 29.31
C THR A 129 -8.68 3.17 30.53
N ILE A 130 -9.13 4.00 31.46
CA ILE A 130 -8.39 4.39 32.67
C ILE A 130 -9.22 3.94 33.86
N ASN A 131 -8.64 3.09 34.69
CA ASN A 131 -9.32 2.53 35.86
C ASN A 131 -8.95 3.33 37.15
N ALA A 132 -9.23 4.62 37.14
CA ALA A 132 -9.01 5.49 38.30
C ALA A 132 -10.33 5.71 39.03
N ASN A 133 -10.28 5.61 40.36
CA ASN A 133 -11.41 5.91 41.27
C ASN A 133 -11.41 7.35 41.80
N TYR A 134 -10.66 8.26 41.15
CA TYR A 134 -10.50 9.68 41.48
C TYR A 134 -10.59 10.51 40.20
N ASP A 135 -10.86 11.80 40.36
CA ASP A 135 -10.87 12.75 39.25
C ASP A 135 -9.44 13.06 38.80
N TYR A 136 -9.25 13.04 37.48
CA TYR A 136 -7.96 13.32 36.86
C TYR A 136 -8.07 14.25 35.66
N PHE A 137 -7.00 14.99 35.42
CA PHE A 137 -6.77 15.84 34.26
C PHE A 137 -5.28 15.83 33.95
N ARG A 138 -4.86 15.19 32.87
CA ARG A 138 -3.45 15.00 32.52
C ARG A 138 -3.22 15.33 31.05
N LYS A 139 -2.20 16.15 30.78
CA LYS A 139 -1.75 16.38 29.41
C LYS A 139 -1.19 15.10 28.83
N VAL A 140 -1.54 14.81 27.58
CA VAL A 140 -1.05 13.68 26.83
C VAL A 140 -0.53 14.13 25.47
N LYS A 141 0.64 13.59 25.09
CA LYS A 141 1.17 13.69 23.72
C LYS A 141 1.25 12.29 23.14
N VAL A 142 0.79 12.14 21.91
CA VAL A 142 0.86 10.88 21.18
C VAL A 142 1.69 11.09 19.92
N LEU A 143 2.74 10.29 19.79
CA LEU A 143 3.71 10.37 18.70
C LEU A 143 3.71 9.07 17.89
N LYS A 144 3.84 9.19 16.58
CA LYS A 144 4.23 8.10 15.69
C LYS A 144 5.75 7.97 15.76
N ARG A 145 6.25 6.73 15.88
CA ARG A 145 7.69 6.44 15.74
C ARG A 145 7.95 5.65 14.46
N TYR A 146 9.13 5.85 13.90
CA TYR A 146 9.54 5.17 12.67
C TYR A 146 10.34 3.89 12.94
N SER A 147 10.94 3.77 14.12
CA SER A 147 11.71 2.59 14.54
C SER A 147 11.22 2.03 15.87
N SER A 148 11.57 0.77 16.14
CA SER A 148 11.30 0.08 17.41
C SER A 148 12.33 0.40 18.49
N SER A 149 13.34 1.25 18.22
CA SER A 149 14.38 1.57 19.19
C SER A 149 13.76 2.11 20.46
N GLN A 150 13.97 1.41 21.56
CA GLN A 150 13.57 1.83 22.92
C GLN A 150 14.55 2.85 23.48
N GLU A 151 15.16 3.68 22.65
CA GLU A 151 15.95 4.77 23.18
C GLU A 151 15.03 5.65 24.02
N ASN A 152 15.41 5.80 25.29
CA ASN A 152 14.63 6.43 26.35
C ASN A 152 14.46 7.97 26.15
N ASP A 153 14.75 8.46 24.96
CA ASP A 153 14.51 9.85 24.62
C ASP A 153 13.09 10.00 24.02
N PRO A 154 12.15 10.54 24.80
CA PRO A 154 10.79 10.79 24.32
C PRO A 154 10.72 11.84 23.21
N TYR A 155 11.82 12.53 22.91
CA TYR A 155 11.91 13.62 21.94
C TYR A 155 12.88 13.30 20.79
N ASN A 156 13.22 12.01 20.60
CA ASN A 156 14.08 11.59 19.51
C ASN A 156 13.54 12.09 18.16
N GLU A 157 14.46 12.52 17.28
CA GLU A 157 14.16 13.06 15.94
C GLU A 157 13.37 12.09 15.04
N ASP A 158 13.38 10.79 15.35
CA ASP A 158 12.64 9.73 14.64
C ASP A 158 11.15 9.65 15.04
N SER A 159 10.55 10.75 15.48
CA SER A 159 9.14 10.77 15.87
C SER A 159 8.37 11.93 15.25
N THR A 160 7.08 11.72 15.00
CA THR A 160 6.16 12.78 14.55
C THR A 160 4.96 12.85 15.47
N LEU A 161 4.63 14.06 15.93
CA LEU A 161 3.46 14.30 16.78
C LEU A 161 2.17 13.99 16.00
N LEU A 162 1.37 13.06 16.53
CA LEU A 162 0.02 12.78 16.02
C LEU A 162 -0.97 13.81 16.55
N PHE A 163 -0.96 14.01 17.88
CA PHE A 163 -1.75 15.03 18.56
C PHE A 163 -1.25 15.28 19.98
N SER A 164 -1.70 16.38 20.56
CA SER A 164 -1.56 16.72 21.98
C SER A 164 -2.94 17.10 22.51
N ASP A 165 -3.35 16.50 23.64
CA ASP A 165 -4.67 16.67 24.21
C ASP A 165 -4.63 16.40 25.73
N VAL A 166 -5.78 16.17 26.34
CA VAL A 166 -5.92 15.94 27.78
C VAL A 166 -6.71 14.65 28.05
N LEU A 167 -6.18 13.81 28.91
CA LEU A 167 -6.92 12.71 29.54
C LEU A 167 -7.70 13.26 30.73
N SER A 168 -9.02 13.01 30.77
CA SER A 168 -9.91 13.53 31.79
C SER A 168 -10.92 12.48 32.26
N SER A 169 -11.23 12.51 33.57
CA SER A 169 -12.33 11.68 34.13
C SER A 169 -13.71 12.17 33.70
N LYS A 170 -13.84 13.37 33.17
CA LYS A 170 -15.12 14.01 32.83
C LYS A 170 -15.48 13.88 31.35
N THR A 171 -14.57 13.44 30.49
CA THR A 171 -14.79 13.32 29.06
C THR A 171 -14.30 11.97 28.54
N PRO A 172 -14.83 11.47 27.41
CA PRO A 172 -14.32 10.27 26.77
C PRO A 172 -12.85 10.46 26.35
N ASN A 173 -11.98 9.57 26.79
CA ASN A 173 -10.54 9.59 26.41
C ASN A 173 -10.34 8.91 25.06
N ALA A 174 -10.93 9.47 24.02
CA ALA A 174 -10.90 8.95 22.66
C ALA A 174 -10.58 10.08 21.68
N PHE A 175 -9.46 9.96 20.99
CA PHE A 175 -8.86 11.03 20.20
C PHE A 175 -8.76 10.63 18.74
N TYR A 176 -9.22 11.50 17.85
CA TYR A 176 -9.12 11.35 16.41
C TYR A 176 -7.95 12.17 15.88
N PHE A 177 -7.28 11.63 14.88
CA PHE A 177 -6.19 12.31 14.19
C PHE A 177 -6.24 11.98 12.69
N ARG A 178 -5.45 12.72 11.89
CA ARG A 178 -5.38 12.48 10.45
C ARG A 178 -4.93 11.04 10.21
N THR A 179 -5.69 10.30 9.40
CA THR A 179 -5.38 8.92 9.04
C THR A 179 -4.00 8.79 8.43
N GLN A 180 -3.16 7.93 8.98
CA GLN A 180 -1.82 7.66 8.47
C GLN A 180 -1.35 6.26 8.84
N LEU A 181 -0.31 5.79 8.15
CA LEU A 181 0.34 4.50 8.42
C LEU A 181 1.18 4.59 9.67
N ILE A 182 0.92 3.71 10.63
CA ILE A 182 1.59 3.66 11.93
C ILE A 182 1.92 2.21 12.28
N LYS A 183 3.12 1.98 12.77
CA LYS A 183 3.55 0.70 13.35
C LYS A 183 3.92 0.84 14.82
N TYR A 184 4.56 1.94 15.18
CA TYR A 184 4.99 2.21 16.54
C TYR A 184 4.38 3.53 17.03
N ILE A 185 3.86 3.48 18.26
CA ILE A 185 3.28 4.65 18.93
C ILE A 185 4.00 4.84 20.26
N GLN A 186 4.31 6.08 20.57
CA GLN A 186 4.80 6.51 21.86
C GLN A 186 3.81 7.50 22.45
N ILE A 187 3.46 7.32 23.71
CA ILE A 187 2.53 8.18 24.46
C ILE A 187 3.26 8.72 25.66
N ILE A 188 3.20 10.03 25.85
CA ILE A 188 3.78 10.72 26.99
C ILE A 188 2.64 11.36 27.75
N ILE A 189 2.48 10.94 29.02
CA ILE A 189 1.49 11.51 29.93
C ILE A 189 2.24 12.34 30.97
N ASP A 190 1.90 13.62 31.10
CA ASP A 190 2.42 14.50 32.13
C ASP A 190 1.64 14.27 33.45
N ASN A 191 2.33 13.70 34.44
CA ASN A 191 1.73 13.42 35.73
C ASN A 191 1.73 14.64 36.67
N ALA A 192 2.54 15.64 36.37
CA ALA A 192 2.80 16.75 37.28
C ALA A 192 3.17 16.24 38.70
N ASP A 193 2.51 16.72 39.75
CA ASP A 193 2.74 16.28 41.15
C ASP A 193 1.82 15.13 41.58
N ASN A 194 1.15 14.48 40.63
CA ASN A 194 0.20 13.44 40.97
C ASN A 194 0.77 12.04 40.63
N GLN A 195 0.14 11.04 41.22
CA GLN A 195 0.45 9.64 40.88
C GLN A 195 0.13 9.31 39.41
N PRO A 196 0.86 8.39 38.81
CA PRO A 196 0.58 7.92 37.46
C PRO A 196 -0.84 7.40 37.30
N LEU A 197 -1.45 7.61 36.12
CA LEU A 197 -2.78 7.07 35.83
C LEU A 197 -2.72 5.56 35.61
N PRO A 198 -3.66 4.78 36.18
CA PRO A 198 -3.79 3.35 35.92
C PRO A 198 -4.45 3.11 34.57
N ILE A 199 -3.64 3.02 33.52
CA ILE A 199 -4.13 2.70 32.16
C ILE A 199 -4.41 1.20 32.09
N ASP A 200 -5.68 0.85 31.86
CA ASP A 200 -6.12 -0.52 31.76
C ASP A 200 -6.02 -1.04 30.31
N LYS A 201 -6.49 -0.25 29.36
CA LYS A 201 -6.57 -0.66 27.97
C LYS A 201 -6.33 0.49 27.01
N ILE A 202 -5.65 0.20 25.91
CA ILE A 202 -5.51 1.10 24.77
C ILE A 202 -6.08 0.42 23.53
N VAL A 203 -7.00 1.11 22.86
CA VAL A 203 -7.66 0.65 21.64
C VAL A 203 -7.33 1.61 20.51
N VAL A 204 -6.87 1.07 19.39
CA VAL A 204 -6.67 1.83 18.16
C VAL A 204 -7.75 1.46 17.14
N SER A 205 -8.11 2.42 16.29
CA SER A 205 -9.04 2.18 15.19
C SER A 205 -8.30 2.22 13.87
N ALA A 206 -8.27 1.06 13.20
CA ALA A 206 -7.66 0.89 11.89
C ALA A 206 -8.71 1.07 10.79
N VAL A 207 -8.42 1.97 9.85
CA VAL A 207 -9.31 2.31 8.74
C VAL A 207 -8.89 1.52 7.49
N PRO A 208 -9.80 0.78 6.84
CA PRO A 208 -9.47 0.04 5.63
C PRO A 208 -9.07 1.00 4.49
N TYR A 209 -8.20 0.53 3.62
CA TYR A 209 -7.89 1.21 2.35
C TYR A 209 -8.61 0.46 1.24
N THR A 210 -9.57 1.11 0.63
CA THR A 210 -10.44 0.48 -0.35
C THR A 210 -10.22 1.08 -1.72
N LEU A 211 -9.97 0.22 -2.70
CA LEU A 211 -9.97 0.55 -4.11
C LEU A 211 -11.32 0.17 -4.71
N LYS A 212 -11.76 0.91 -5.73
CA LYS A 212 -12.93 0.57 -6.56
C LYS A 212 -12.47 0.47 -8.00
N ALA A 213 -12.72 -0.68 -8.62
CA ALA A 213 -12.33 -0.96 -10.00
C ALA A 213 -13.46 -1.65 -10.75
N ARG A 214 -13.50 -1.43 -12.09
CA ARG A 214 -14.39 -2.15 -12.98
C ARG A 214 -13.58 -3.10 -13.83
N PHE A 215 -13.90 -4.39 -13.79
CA PHE A 215 -13.21 -5.42 -14.54
C PHE A 215 -13.90 -5.66 -15.89
N GLY A 216 -13.10 -5.82 -16.95
CA GLY A 216 -13.63 -5.87 -18.30
C GLY A 216 -14.10 -7.25 -18.76
N SER A 217 -13.26 -8.28 -18.73
CA SER A 217 -13.53 -9.59 -19.31
C SER A 217 -13.28 -10.73 -18.34
N ALA A 218 -13.98 -11.86 -18.56
CA ALA A 218 -13.74 -13.12 -17.86
C ALA A 218 -12.47 -13.85 -18.34
N ASP A 219 -11.89 -13.44 -19.46
CA ASP A 219 -10.72 -14.11 -20.05
C ASP A 219 -9.42 -13.79 -19.31
N TYR A 220 -9.47 -12.85 -18.36
CA TYR A 220 -8.33 -12.43 -17.55
C TYR A 220 -8.40 -12.98 -16.14
N THR A 221 -7.28 -13.44 -15.63
CA THR A 221 -7.04 -13.59 -14.20
C THR A 221 -6.49 -12.27 -13.67
N TYR A 222 -7.12 -11.72 -12.64
CA TYR A 222 -6.79 -10.41 -12.12
C TYR A 222 -5.89 -10.50 -10.89
N TYR A 223 -4.92 -9.59 -10.81
CA TYR A 223 -3.93 -9.53 -9.74
C TYR A 223 -3.78 -8.12 -9.20
N LEU A 224 -3.68 -7.99 -7.89
CA LEU A 224 -3.11 -6.82 -7.24
C LEU A 224 -1.59 -6.98 -7.24
N ALA A 225 -0.84 -6.00 -7.74
CA ALA A 225 0.61 -5.96 -7.78
C ALA A 225 1.13 -4.77 -6.97
N TYR A 226 2.23 -4.97 -6.22
CA TYR A 226 2.83 -3.96 -5.35
C TYR A 226 4.29 -4.28 -5.00
N GLY A 227 4.99 -3.33 -4.32
CA GLY A 227 6.38 -3.49 -3.91
C GLY A 227 7.38 -3.16 -5.02
N LYS A 228 7.09 -2.17 -5.87
CA LYS A 228 8.01 -1.70 -6.91
C LYS A 228 8.61 -0.36 -6.51
N ARG A 229 9.91 -0.37 -6.22
CA ARG A 229 10.65 0.85 -5.87
C ARG A 229 10.64 1.89 -6.98
N GLY A 230 10.44 3.15 -6.58
CA GLY A 230 10.50 4.28 -7.50
C GLY A 230 9.38 4.32 -8.52
N ASP A 231 8.28 3.62 -8.27
CA ASP A 231 7.08 3.77 -9.09
C ASP A 231 6.35 5.07 -8.75
N TYR A 232 5.53 5.54 -9.67
CA TYR A 232 4.74 6.76 -9.53
C TYR A 232 3.27 6.41 -9.38
N ALA A 233 2.53 7.20 -8.59
CA ALA A 233 1.08 7.04 -8.48
C ALA A 233 0.42 7.07 -9.86
N PRO A 234 -0.44 6.10 -10.19
CA PRO A 234 -1.11 6.09 -11.47
C PRO A 234 -2.15 7.22 -11.54
N VAL A 235 -2.30 7.80 -12.70
CA VAL A 235 -3.34 8.79 -12.98
C VAL A 235 -4.33 8.16 -13.94
N TYR A 236 -5.52 7.83 -13.44
CA TYR A 236 -6.58 7.21 -14.22
C TYR A 236 -7.73 8.18 -14.43
N ASP A 237 -8.31 8.20 -15.63
CA ASP A 237 -9.45 9.05 -15.99
C ASP A 237 -10.65 8.84 -15.07
N ILE A 238 -10.86 7.61 -14.60
CA ILE A 238 -11.94 7.25 -13.66
C ILE A 238 -11.99 8.13 -12.41
N THR A 239 -10.85 8.69 -11.98
CA THR A 239 -10.79 9.57 -10.81
C THR A 239 -11.50 10.91 -11.02
N TYR A 240 -11.71 11.29 -12.28
CA TYR A 240 -12.43 12.51 -12.65
C TYR A 240 -13.95 12.29 -12.73
N PHE A 241 -14.41 11.03 -12.69
CA PHE A 241 -15.82 10.65 -12.77
C PHE A 241 -16.33 9.93 -11.51
N PRO A 242 -16.18 10.52 -10.31
CA PRO A 242 -16.50 9.82 -9.05
C PRO A 242 -17.99 9.49 -8.92
N LYS A 243 -18.88 10.20 -9.63
CA LYS A 243 -20.34 9.96 -9.61
C LYS A 243 -20.72 8.68 -10.34
N ASP A 244 -19.89 8.19 -11.26
CA ASP A 244 -20.14 6.98 -12.04
C ASP A 244 -19.69 5.72 -11.30
N ILE A 245 -19.04 5.90 -10.15
CA ILE A 245 -18.55 4.80 -9.32
C ILE A 245 -19.62 4.45 -8.27
N PRO A 246 -20.12 3.21 -8.23
CA PRO A 246 -21.11 2.79 -7.24
C PRO A 246 -20.61 2.97 -5.81
N THR A 247 -21.52 3.34 -4.92
CA THR A 247 -21.18 3.54 -3.49
C THR A 247 -20.77 2.23 -2.82
N HIS A 248 -21.48 1.14 -3.11
CA HIS A 248 -21.30 -0.18 -2.50
C HIS A 248 -21.19 -1.28 -3.57
N PRO A 249 -20.07 -1.36 -4.30
CA PRO A 249 -19.87 -2.45 -5.25
C PRO A 249 -19.57 -3.77 -4.52
N THR A 250 -19.71 -4.89 -5.22
CA THR A 250 -19.42 -6.22 -4.68
C THR A 250 -17.95 -6.32 -4.26
N SER A 251 -17.69 -6.93 -3.09
CA SER A 251 -16.33 -7.15 -2.62
C SER A 251 -15.67 -8.33 -3.33
N VAL A 252 -14.39 -8.20 -3.63
CA VAL A 252 -13.51 -9.31 -4.02
C VAL A 252 -12.67 -9.76 -2.84
N THR A 253 -12.19 -11.00 -2.89
CA THR A 253 -11.25 -11.55 -1.91
C THR A 253 -9.86 -11.67 -2.50
N PHE A 254 -8.85 -11.78 -1.63
CA PHE A 254 -7.46 -11.87 -2.04
C PHE A 254 -6.92 -13.29 -1.83
N GLY A 255 -6.28 -13.84 -2.84
CA GLY A 255 -5.52 -15.06 -2.77
C GLY A 255 -4.26 -14.93 -1.94
N LYS A 256 -3.41 -15.96 -1.95
CA LYS A 256 -2.12 -15.92 -1.27
C LYS A 256 -1.18 -14.89 -1.91
N ILE A 257 -0.35 -14.28 -1.06
CA ILE A 257 0.74 -13.42 -1.54
C ILE A 257 1.76 -14.29 -2.27
N THR A 258 2.10 -13.90 -3.48
CA THR A 258 3.18 -14.51 -4.27
C THR A 258 4.34 -13.53 -4.33
N ASP A 259 5.48 -13.92 -3.78
CA ASP A 259 6.73 -13.18 -3.93
C ASP A 259 7.39 -13.60 -5.24
N GLN A 260 7.44 -12.70 -6.20
CA GLN A 260 7.96 -12.97 -7.54
C GLN A 260 9.49 -13.07 -7.58
N GLN A 261 10.20 -12.46 -6.63
CA GLN A 261 11.65 -12.57 -6.54
C GLN A 261 12.10 -13.91 -5.99
N SER A 262 11.40 -14.46 -5.00
CA SER A 262 11.68 -15.79 -4.48
C SER A 262 11.45 -16.89 -5.52
N LEU A 263 10.48 -16.69 -6.42
CA LEU A 263 10.23 -17.60 -7.53
C LEU A 263 11.34 -17.56 -8.59
N ALA A 264 11.97 -16.40 -8.80
CA ALA A 264 13.10 -16.27 -9.71
C ALA A 264 14.39 -16.87 -9.15
N THR A 265 14.49 -17.03 -7.83
CA THR A 265 15.68 -17.56 -7.12
C THR A 265 15.52 -19.04 -6.75
N ALA A 266 14.33 -19.64 -6.91
CA ALA A 266 14.15 -21.07 -6.74
C ALA A 266 15.05 -21.81 -7.73
N PRO A 267 15.92 -22.74 -7.27
CA PRO A 267 16.74 -23.50 -8.19
C PRO A 267 15.83 -24.31 -9.09
N HIS A 268 15.69 -23.87 -10.34
CA HIS A 268 15.25 -24.76 -11.36
C HIS A 268 16.23 -25.94 -11.35
N THR A 269 15.75 -27.13 -11.05
CA THR A 269 16.48 -28.37 -11.32
C THR A 269 16.70 -28.36 -12.84
N ALA A 270 17.71 -27.64 -13.25
CA ALA A 270 18.08 -27.51 -14.65
C ALA A 270 18.84 -28.76 -15.03
N THR A 271 18.25 -29.57 -15.85
CA THR A 271 19.00 -30.37 -16.80
C THR A 271 20.00 -29.42 -17.52
N PRO A 272 21.30 -29.74 -17.53
CA PRO A 272 22.28 -28.83 -18.08
C PRO A 272 22.26 -28.93 -19.60
N THR A 273 21.69 -27.95 -20.24
CA THR A 273 22.07 -27.65 -21.65
C THR A 273 21.55 -26.24 -21.96
N THR A 274 22.42 -25.24 -22.00
CA THR A 274 22.43 -24.32 -23.13
C THR A 274 23.51 -23.24 -22.91
N GLN A 275 24.35 -23.14 -23.87
CA GLN A 275 25.35 -22.11 -24.11
C GLN A 275 24.83 -20.69 -23.82
N LYS A 276 25.63 -19.95 -23.08
CA LYS A 276 25.55 -18.49 -22.94
C LYS A 276 25.80 -17.88 -24.32
N THR A 277 24.76 -17.68 -25.10
CA THR A 277 24.84 -16.91 -26.34
C THR A 277 25.11 -15.47 -25.96
N ASP A 278 26.27 -14.98 -26.31
CA ASP A 278 26.67 -13.59 -26.10
C ASP A 278 25.70 -12.71 -26.88
N ASN A 279 24.84 -12.00 -26.16
CA ASN A 279 23.84 -11.07 -26.74
C ASN A 279 24.45 -9.98 -27.64
N LYS A 280 25.77 -9.80 -27.57
CA LYS A 280 26.53 -8.91 -28.46
C LYS A 280 26.47 -9.34 -29.92
N GLN A 281 26.51 -10.64 -30.21
CA GLN A 281 26.41 -11.12 -31.59
C GLN A 281 25.00 -10.89 -32.17
N LEU A 282 23.94 -11.12 -31.38
CA LEU A 282 22.58 -10.83 -31.82
C LEU A 282 22.38 -9.34 -32.12
N LEU A 283 22.96 -8.46 -31.30
CA LEU A 283 22.91 -7.01 -31.51
C LEU A 283 23.57 -6.60 -32.83
N TRP A 284 24.71 -7.20 -33.18
CA TRP A 284 25.42 -6.95 -34.43
C TRP A 284 24.61 -7.41 -35.65
N TRP A 285 23.92 -8.55 -35.56
CA TRP A 285 23.04 -9.03 -36.63
C TRP A 285 21.82 -8.12 -36.84
N VAL A 286 21.23 -7.63 -35.78
CA VAL A 286 20.11 -6.67 -35.85
C VAL A 286 20.57 -5.34 -36.44
N MET A 287 21.70 -4.80 -36.00
CA MET A 287 22.24 -3.58 -36.57
C MET A 287 22.59 -3.75 -38.05
N GLY A 288 23.22 -4.86 -38.44
CA GLY A 288 23.52 -5.19 -39.83
C GLY A 288 22.26 -5.24 -40.70
N GLY A 289 21.19 -5.86 -40.18
CA GLY A 289 19.88 -5.94 -40.86
C GLY A 289 19.25 -4.56 -41.10
N ILE A 290 19.33 -3.68 -40.12
CA ILE A 290 18.83 -2.30 -40.24
C ILE A 290 19.61 -1.51 -41.32
N VAL A 291 20.93 -1.64 -41.36
CA VAL A 291 21.79 -0.93 -42.34
C VAL A 291 21.47 -1.43 -43.77
N VAL A 292 21.29 -2.73 -43.95
CA VAL A 292 20.89 -3.32 -45.25
C VAL A 292 19.50 -2.85 -45.72
N LEU A 293 18.55 -2.74 -44.78
CA LEU A 293 17.22 -2.21 -45.08
C LEU A 293 17.26 -0.73 -45.49
N ILE A 294 18.03 0.09 -44.81
CA ILE A 294 18.22 1.50 -45.16
C ILE A 294 18.87 1.61 -46.57
N PHE A 295 19.86 0.77 -46.84
CA PHE A 295 20.54 0.76 -48.16
C PHE A 295 19.59 0.36 -49.29
N ILE A 296 18.74 -0.65 -49.10
CA ILE A 296 17.72 -1.06 -50.06
C ILE A 296 16.70 0.06 -50.30
N PHE A 297 16.23 0.74 -49.25
CA PHE A 297 15.35 1.88 -49.38
C PHE A 297 16.00 3.07 -50.10
N ALA A 298 17.25 3.38 -49.79
CA ALA A 298 17.99 4.47 -50.41
C ALA A 298 18.21 4.22 -51.91
N THR A 299 18.61 2.99 -52.31
CA THR A 299 18.78 2.62 -53.71
C THR A 299 17.47 2.62 -54.48
N LYS A 300 16.37 2.20 -53.89
CA LYS A 300 15.05 2.25 -54.49
C LYS A 300 14.53 3.67 -54.70
N MET A 301 14.85 4.57 -53.77
CA MET A 301 14.50 6.00 -53.86
C MET A 301 15.30 6.74 -54.93
N ILE A 302 16.59 6.37 -55.13
CA ILE A 302 17.43 6.95 -56.17
C ILE A 302 17.01 6.46 -57.55
N LYS A 303 16.53 5.19 -57.71
CA LYS A 303 16.09 4.62 -58.97
C LYS A 303 14.67 5.02 -59.37
N SER A 304 13.94 5.71 -58.48
CA SER A 304 12.56 6.23 -58.69
C SER A 304 12.55 7.71 -59.10
N ARG A 305 13.73 8.33 -59.29
CA ARG A 305 13.93 9.60 -59.96
C ARG A 305 14.54 9.34 -61.31
#